data_dbdf85640841cefa442d8f5f8c634e5d
#
_entry.id   dbdf85640841cefa442d8f5f8c634e5d
#
_cell.length_a   1.000
_cell.length_b   1.000
_cell.length_c   1.000
_cell.angle_alpha   90.00
_cell.angle_beta   90.00
_cell.angle_gamma   90.00
#
_symmetry.space_group_name_H-M   'P 1'
#
loop_
_entity.id
_entity.type
_entity.pdbx_description
1 polymer ?
#
loop_
_entity_poly.entity_id
_entity_poly.type
_entity_poly.pdbx_seq_one_letter_code
_entity_poly.pdbx_strand_id
1 'polypeptide(L)'
;NCLKILCSISVVCLCCTCMGCSKTKSTGSTSITLNEVAHSVFYAPQYAAIELGYFKEEGIDLTLVTGFGADNVMTSLISDDAQIGLMGSESSIYVYAQGASDYAVNFAQLTQRAGNFLVSRTAEDDFSWENLRGKTILGGRAGGMPQMLLEYILEKNGLTKEDVNIIQNVDFGSTAAAFSSGIADYTV
;
A
#
# COMPACT_ATOMS: atom_id res chain seq x y z
N ASN A 1 -3.91 -74.35 23.54
CA ASN A 1 -2.95 -73.25 23.92
C ASN A 1 -2.66 -72.28 22.78
N CYS A 2 -2.84 -72.60 21.52
CA CYS A 2 -2.64 -71.67 20.40
C CYS A 2 -3.77 -70.61 20.23
N LEU A 3 -4.99 -70.96 20.68
CA LEU A 3 -6.13 -70.05 20.49
C LEU A 3 -6.14 -68.82 21.43
N LYS A 4 -5.46 -68.93 22.61
CA LYS A 4 -5.32 -67.82 23.55
C LYS A 4 -4.26 -66.82 23.16
N ILE A 5 -3.28 -67.19 22.38
CA ILE A 5 -2.17 -66.33 21.89
C ILE A 5 -2.66 -65.47 20.70
N LEU A 6 -3.57 -66.00 19.85
CA LEU A 6 -4.11 -65.23 18.73
C LEU A 6 -5.05 -64.10 19.18
N CYS A 7 -5.76 -64.28 20.32
CA CYS A 7 -6.66 -63.25 20.82
C CYS A 7 -5.93 -62.08 21.49
N SER A 8 -4.73 -62.27 22.02
CA SER A 8 -3.91 -61.24 22.65
C SER A 8 -3.17 -60.34 21.66
N ILE A 9 -2.90 -60.83 20.47
CA ILE A 9 -2.21 -60.03 19.41
C ILE A 9 -3.21 -59.14 18.68
N SER A 10 -4.48 -59.55 18.55
CA SER A 10 -5.51 -58.69 17.90
C SER A 10 -5.93 -57.48 18.73
N VAL A 11 -5.80 -57.51 20.06
CA VAL A 11 -6.20 -56.39 20.92
C VAL A 11 -5.11 -55.29 20.96
N VAL A 12 -3.84 -55.65 20.77
CA VAL A 12 -2.72 -54.68 20.76
C VAL A 12 -2.65 -53.89 19.44
N CYS A 13 -3.16 -54.45 18.35
CA CYS A 13 -3.11 -53.78 17.03
C CYS A 13 -4.23 -52.73 16.81
N LEU A 14 -5.29 -52.74 17.66
CA LEU A 14 -6.44 -51.84 17.53
C LEU A 14 -6.28 -50.50 18.31
N CYS A 15 -5.25 -50.42 19.16
CA CYS A 15 -4.98 -49.17 19.93
C CYS A 15 -4.00 -48.18 19.26
N CYS A 16 -3.45 -48.52 18.09
CA CYS A 16 -2.44 -47.67 17.43
C CYS A 16 -2.96 -46.77 16.29
N THR A 17 -4.28 -46.73 16.04
CA THR A 17 -4.83 -45.96 14.91
C THR A 17 -5.49 -44.63 15.30
N CYS A 18 -5.32 -44.13 16.52
CA CYS A 18 -5.85 -42.82 16.94
C CYS A 18 -4.76 -41.83 17.32
N MET A 19 -3.57 -41.88 16.69
CA MET A 19 -2.71 -40.72 16.67
C MET A 19 -3.15 -39.82 15.52
N GLY A 20 -4.29 -39.13 15.74
CA GLY A 20 -4.64 -37.98 14.94
C GLY A 20 -3.50 -36.99 15.01
N CYS A 21 -2.88 -36.66 13.85
CA CYS A 21 -2.02 -35.51 13.70
C CYS A 21 -2.82 -34.27 14.08
N SER A 22 -2.86 -33.92 15.36
CA SER A 22 -3.13 -32.54 15.72
C SER A 22 -1.97 -31.75 15.15
N LYS A 23 -2.22 -31.03 14.05
CA LYS A 23 -1.35 -29.94 13.63
C LYS A 23 -1.23 -29.01 14.81
N THR A 24 -0.14 -29.11 15.55
CA THR A 24 0.25 -28.10 16.52
C THR A 24 0.37 -26.83 15.71
N LYS A 25 -0.62 -25.93 15.80
CA LYS A 25 -0.44 -24.55 15.32
C LYS A 25 0.80 -24.04 16.06
N SER A 26 1.82 -23.71 15.31
CA SER A 26 2.96 -22.97 15.82
C SER A 26 2.37 -21.77 16.57
N THR A 27 2.60 -21.67 17.87
CA THR A 27 2.10 -20.57 18.72
C THR A 27 2.95 -19.31 18.59
N GLY A 28 3.83 -19.23 17.60
CA GLY A 28 4.61 -18.04 17.28
C GLY A 28 3.84 -17.16 16.30
N SER A 29 3.55 -15.92 16.66
CA SER A 29 3.10 -14.91 15.71
C SER A 29 4.28 -14.43 14.87
N THR A 30 4.02 -14.12 13.58
CA THR A 30 4.98 -13.49 12.69
C THR A 30 4.80 -11.98 12.82
N SER A 31 5.85 -11.27 13.24
CA SER A 31 5.82 -9.80 13.28
C SER A 31 6.01 -9.26 11.88
N ILE A 32 5.12 -8.36 11.46
CA ILE A 32 5.14 -7.69 10.15
C ILE A 32 4.93 -6.19 10.36
N THR A 33 5.80 -5.39 9.77
CA THR A 33 5.59 -3.94 9.62
C THR A 33 4.99 -3.68 8.25
N LEU A 34 3.80 -3.05 8.23
CA LEU A 34 3.16 -2.54 7.03
C LEU A 34 3.27 -1.03 7.02
N ASN A 35 3.88 -0.48 5.96
CA ASN A 35 3.99 0.96 5.76
C ASN A 35 2.97 1.41 4.72
N GLU A 36 2.05 2.29 5.12
CA GLU A 36 1.04 2.88 4.24
C GLU A 36 1.44 4.28 3.76
N VAL A 37 1.04 4.64 2.56
CA VAL A 37 1.38 5.95 1.95
C VAL A 37 0.69 7.11 2.65
N ALA A 38 -0.49 6.89 3.21
CA ALA A 38 -1.28 7.88 3.94
C ALA A 38 -2.30 7.17 4.82
N HIS A 39 -2.69 7.76 5.95
CA HIS A 39 -3.82 7.26 6.72
C HIS A 39 -5.11 7.80 6.07
N SER A 40 -5.87 6.92 5.40
CA SER A 40 -6.97 7.35 4.54
C SER A 40 -8.18 6.42 4.65
N VAL A 41 -9.37 7.00 4.55
CA VAL A 41 -10.64 6.26 4.48
C VAL A 41 -10.66 5.26 3.31
N PHE A 42 -9.89 5.46 2.26
CA PHE A 42 -9.72 4.52 1.16
C PHE A 42 -9.15 3.16 1.59
N TYR A 43 -8.48 3.12 2.74
CA TYR A 43 -7.88 1.91 3.31
C TYR A 43 -8.71 1.34 4.46
N ALA A 44 -9.96 1.77 4.62
CA ALA A 44 -10.86 1.32 5.69
C ALA A 44 -10.94 -0.21 5.84
N PRO A 45 -10.92 -1.05 4.78
CA PRO A 45 -10.88 -2.50 4.95
C PRO A 45 -9.67 -3.01 5.72
N GLN A 46 -8.49 -2.39 5.53
CA GLN A 46 -7.26 -2.70 6.26
C GLN A 46 -7.42 -2.37 7.76
N TYR A 47 -7.94 -1.19 8.06
CA TYR A 47 -8.15 -0.79 9.46
C TYR A 47 -9.20 -1.65 10.15
N ALA A 48 -10.28 -2.01 9.44
CA ALA A 48 -11.27 -2.94 9.95
C ALA A 48 -10.66 -4.31 10.26
N ALA A 49 -9.78 -4.83 9.41
CA ALA A 49 -9.09 -6.09 9.63
C ALA A 49 -8.15 -6.03 10.86
N ILE A 50 -7.51 -4.89 11.09
CA ILE A 50 -6.67 -4.67 12.28
C ILE A 50 -7.53 -4.64 13.54
N GLU A 51 -8.56 -3.80 13.57
CA GLU A 51 -9.42 -3.59 14.73
C GLU A 51 -10.24 -4.84 15.10
N LEU A 52 -10.68 -5.61 14.10
CA LEU A 52 -11.41 -6.86 14.30
C LEU A 52 -10.48 -8.04 14.65
N GLY A 53 -9.17 -7.86 14.62
CA GLY A 53 -8.19 -8.86 15.04
C GLY A 53 -7.89 -9.94 14.00
N TYR A 54 -8.29 -9.78 12.74
CA TYR A 54 -8.11 -10.79 11.69
C TYR A 54 -6.63 -11.14 11.44
N PHE A 55 -5.72 -10.16 11.54
CA PHE A 55 -4.29 -10.45 11.46
C PHE A 55 -3.82 -11.37 12.58
N LYS A 56 -4.30 -11.14 13.81
CA LYS A 56 -3.96 -11.98 14.97
C LYS A 56 -4.51 -13.40 14.84
N GLU A 57 -5.71 -13.54 14.26
CA GLU A 57 -6.32 -14.85 13.99
C GLU A 57 -5.47 -15.67 13.02
N GLU A 58 -4.80 -14.99 12.07
CA GLU A 58 -3.86 -15.61 11.11
C GLU A 58 -2.44 -15.75 11.66
N GLY A 59 -2.20 -15.41 12.92
CA GLY A 59 -0.89 -15.50 13.56
C GLY A 59 0.06 -14.39 13.14
N ILE A 60 -0.46 -13.24 12.74
CA ILE A 60 0.32 -12.05 12.35
C ILE A 60 0.22 -10.99 13.45
N ASP A 61 1.38 -10.54 13.93
CA ASP A 61 1.49 -9.38 14.80
C ASP A 61 1.88 -8.18 13.95
N LEU A 62 0.85 -7.40 13.55
CA LEU A 62 0.99 -6.31 12.58
C LEU A 62 1.30 -4.99 13.27
N THR A 63 2.36 -4.33 12.83
CA THR A 63 2.67 -2.93 13.13
C THR A 63 2.35 -2.09 11.90
N LEU A 64 1.43 -1.12 12.04
CA LEU A 64 1.11 -0.17 10.98
C LEU A 64 1.88 1.12 11.18
N VAL A 65 2.56 1.59 10.13
CA VAL A 65 3.26 2.88 10.09
C VAL A 65 2.84 3.66 8.84
N THR A 66 2.94 4.99 8.87
CA THR A 66 2.56 5.86 7.77
C THR A 66 3.77 6.61 7.25
N GLY A 67 4.12 6.41 5.97
CA GLY A 67 5.29 7.00 5.30
C GLY A 67 5.06 8.39 4.72
N PHE A 68 3.80 8.82 4.58
CA PHE A 68 3.39 10.11 3.99
C PHE A 68 3.90 10.37 2.57
N GLY A 69 4.16 9.32 1.81
CA GLY A 69 4.61 9.37 0.43
C GLY A 69 5.02 8.00 -0.08
N ALA A 70 4.77 7.72 -1.37
CA ALA A 70 5.10 6.43 -1.97
C ALA A 70 6.63 6.20 -2.04
N ASP A 71 7.40 7.26 -2.18
CA ASP A 71 8.86 7.27 -2.13
C ASP A 71 9.39 6.80 -0.76
N ASN A 72 8.79 7.30 0.33
CA ASN A 72 9.15 6.88 1.69
C ASN A 72 8.75 5.42 1.96
N VAL A 73 7.55 5.00 1.51
CA VAL A 73 7.11 3.61 1.64
C VAL A 73 8.04 2.66 0.87
N MET A 74 8.39 3.00 -0.37
CA MET A 74 9.32 2.20 -1.17
C MET A 74 10.70 2.14 -0.51
N THR A 75 11.19 3.26 0.01
CA THR A 75 12.47 3.29 0.74
C THR A 75 12.46 2.34 1.92
N SER A 76 11.37 2.33 2.72
CA SER A 76 11.28 1.42 3.88
C SER A 76 11.22 -0.07 3.49
N LEU A 77 10.69 -0.40 2.31
CA LEU A 77 10.75 -1.77 1.77
C LEU A 77 12.18 -2.15 1.38
N ILE A 78 12.87 -1.28 0.66
CA ILE A 78 14.23 -1.56 0.17
C ILE A 78 15.25 -1.62 1.31
N SER A 79 15.01 -0.89 2.41
CA SER A 79 15.86 -0.89 3.62
C SER A 79 15.50 -1.97 4.64
N ASP A 80 14.51 -2.82 4.36
CA ASP A 80 13.96 -3.84 5.29
C ASP A 80 13.31 -3.26 6.56
N ASP A 81 13.03 -1.96 6.61
CA ASP A 81 12.31 -1.33 7.74
C ASP A 81 10.82 -1.72 7.74
N ALA A 82 10.29 -2.12 6.60
CA ALA A 82 8.94 -2.68 6.45
C ALA A 82 8.96 -3.89 5.50
N GLN A 83 8.13 -4.89 5.79
CA GLN A 83 7.98 -6.07 4.96
C GLN A 83 6.88 -5.90 3.91
N ILE A 84 5.91 -5.02 4.18
CA ILE A 84 4.80 -4.73 3.28
C ILE A 84 4.64 -3.22 3.11
N GLY A 85 4.49 -2.78 1.85
CA GLY A 85 4.16 -1.40 1.51
C GLY A 85 2.76 -1.31 0.89
N LEU A 86 1.91 -0.42 1.41
CA LEU A 86 0.63 -0.07 0.80
C LEU A 86 0.78 1.26 0.08
N MET A 87 0.94 1.21 -1.24
CA MET A 87 1.17 2.35 -2.11
C MET A 87 0.70 2.04 -3.53
N GLY A 88 0.77 3.00 -4.42
CA GLY A 88 0.52 2.77 -5.84
C GLY A 88 1.56 1.84 -6.48
N SER A 89 1.13 1.01 -7.42
CA SER A 89 2.00 0.04 -8.11
C SER A 89 3.08 0.69 -8.98
N GLU A 90 2.91 1.96 -9.34
CA GLU A 90 3.88 2.73 -10.13
C GLU A 90 5.25 2.78 -9.45
N SER A 91 5.31 2.84 -8.12
CA SER A 91 6.57 2.87 -7.39
C SER A 91 7.42 1.63 -7.62
N SER A 92 6.81 0.43 -7.70
CA SER A 92 7.51 -0.81 -8.02
C SER A 92 8.03 -0.80 -9.46
N ILE A 93 7.27 -0.22 -10.40
CA ILE A 93 7.66 -0.08 -11.80
C ILE A 93 8.87 0.85 -11.94
N TYR A 94 8.86 1.99 -11.24
CA TYR A 94 9.98 2.93 -11.27
C TYR A 94 11.30 2.29 -10.76
N VAL A 95 11.25 1.61 -9.63
CA VAL A 95 12.42 0.93 -9.06
C VAL A 95 12.94 -0.16 -10.00
N TYR A 96 12.05 -0.98 -10.54
CA TYR A 96 12.41 -2.00 -11.52
C TYR A 96 13.04 -1.39 -12.78
N ALA A 97 12.44 -0.33 -13.33
CA ALA A 97 12.91 0.34 -14.53
C ALA A 97 14.28 1.03 -14.35
N GLN A 98 14.64 1.39 -13.12
CA GLN A 98 15.97 1.92 -12.76
C GLN A 98 17.05 0.83 -12.67
N GLY A 99 16.70 -0.44 -12.88
CA GLY A 99 17.65 -1.56 -12.88
C GLY A 99 18.03 -2.03 -11.48
N ALA A 100 17.21 -1.78 -10.47
CA ALA A 100 17.44 -2.31 -9.13
C ALA A 100 17.47 -3.85 -9.17
N SER A 101 18.46 -4.45 -8.51
CA SER A 101 18.58 -5.91 -8.39
C SER A 101 17.58 -6.50 -7.41
N ASP A 102 17.15 -5.69 -6.45
CA ASP A 102 16.09 -5.99 -5.50
C ASP A 102 14.93 -5.01 -5.73
N TYR A 103 13.73 -5.54 -5.89
CA TYR A 103 12.54 -4.76 -6.23
C TYR A 103 11.28 -5.31 -5.57
N ALA A 104 10.34 -4.43 -5.30
CA ALA A 104 9.06 -4.79 -4.70
C ALA A 104 8.19 -5.59 -5.68
N VAL A 105 7.52 -6.63 -5.16
CA VAL A 105 6.57 -7.47 -5.92
C VAL A 105 5.16 -7.16 -5.45
N ASN A 106 4.29 -6.78 -6.37
CA ASN A 106 2.88 -6.55 -6.07
C ASN A 106 2.16 -7.89 -5.91
N PHE A 107 1.51 -8.12 -4.78
CA PHE A 107 0.82 -9.39 -4.47
C PHE A 107 -0.67 -9.23 -4.16
N ALA A 108 -1.13 -8.02 -3.85
CA ALA A 108 -2.53 -7.74 -3.54
C ALA A 108 -2.93 -6.33 -3.97
N GLN A 109 -4.21 -6.14 -4.26
CA GLN A 109 -4.80 -4.86 -4.59
C GLN A 109 -5.94 -4.56 -3.61
N LEU A 110 -5.80 -3.48 -2.81
CA LEU A 110 -6.83 -3.05 -1.86
C LEU A 110 -7.82 -2.08 -2.48
N THR A 111 -7.36 -1.21 -3.37
CA THR A 111 -8.19 -0.19 -4.05
C THR A 111 -8.11 -0.35 -5.55
N GLN A 112 -9.25 -0.18 -6.27
CA GLN A 112 -9.32 -0.36 -7.73
C GLN A 112 -9.23 0.95 -8.51
N ARG A 113 -9.47 2.08 -7.87
CA ARG A 113 -9.52 3.38 -8.53
C ARG A 113 -8.80 4.42 -7.69
N ALA A 114 -8.00 5.27 -8.34
CA ALA A 114 -7.46 6.46 -7.72
C ALA A 114 -8.58 7.48 -7.47
N GLY A 115 -8.57 8.12 -6.30
CA GLY A 115 -9.52 9.16 -5.92
C GLY A 115 -8.90 10.56 -6.00
N ASN A 116 -8.14 10.85 -7.06
CA ASN A 116 -7.47 12.12 -7.23
C ASN A 116 -8.38 13.12 -7.95
N PHE A 117 -8.37 14.36 -7.47
CA PHE A 117 -9.12 15.46 -8.04
C PHE A 117 -8.21 16.67 -8.17
N LEU A 118 -8.25 17.36 -9.31
CA LEU A 118 -7.64 18.67 -9.43
C LEU A 118 -8.56 19.69 -8.76
N VAL A 119 -8.05 20.37 -7.75
CA VAL A 119 -8.78 21.38 -6.99
C VAL A 119 -8.17 22.74 -7.23
N SER A 120 -8.97 23.71 -7.70
CA SER A 120 -8.58 25.11 -7.85
C SER A 120 -8.73 25.87 -6.54
N ARG A 121 -7.91 26.87 -6.33
CA ARG A 121 -8.03 27.82 -5.21
C ARG A 121 -9.25 28.71 -5.33
N THR A 122 -9.62 29.05 -6.53
CA THR A 122 -10.76 29.92 -6.85
C THR A 122 -11.75 29.18 -7.72
N ALA A 123 -13.03 29.49 -7.60
CA ALA A 123 -14.03 28.92 -8.49
C ALA A 123 -13.75 29.32 -9.95
N GLU A 124 -13.87 28.38 -10.85
CA GLU A 124 -13.68 28.54 -12.29
C GLU A 124 -14.88 27.93 -13.00
N ASP A 125 -15.80 28.78 -13.48
CA ASP A 125 -17.01 28.32 -14.16
C ASP A 125 -16.71 27.69 -15.53
N ASP A 126 -15.66 28.17 -16.22
CA ASP A 126 -15.23 27.74 -17.54
C ASP A 126 -13.81 27.17 -17.50
N PHE A 127 -13.57 26.15 -16.65
CA PHE A 127 -12.27 25.49 -16.57
C PHE A 127 -11.90 24.81 -17.89
N SER A 128 -10.68 25.01 -18.32
CA SER A 128 -10.02 24.22 -19.37
C SER A 128 -8.61 23.85 -18.92
N TRP A 129 -8.06 22.76 -19.42
CA TRP A 129 -6.69 22.36 -19.09
C TRP A 129 -5.65 23.41 -19.50
N GLU A 130 -5.91 24.19 -20.54
CA GLU A 130 -5.06 25.29 -20.97
C GLU A 130 -4.91 26.39 -19.91
N ASN A 131 -5.88 26.53 -18.99
CA ASN A 131 -5.82 27.48 -17.87
C ASN A 131 -4.69 27.17 -16.90
N LEU A 132 -4.14 25.95 -16.93
CA LEU A 132 -3.03 25.55 -16.07
C LEU A 132 -1.67 26.07 -16.54
N ARG A 133 -1.57 26.57 -17.78
CA ARG A 133 -0.29 27.05 -18.32
C ARG A 133 0.29 28.17 -17.44
N GLY A 134 1.53 27.98 -16.98
CA GLY A 134 2.24 28.89 -16.07
C GLY A 134 1.73 28.88 -14.62
N LYS A 135 0.76 28.05 -14.28
CA LYS A 135 0.22 27.93 -12.91
C LYS A 135 1.09 27.05 -12.02
N THR A 136 0.98 27.27 -10.72
CA THR A 136 1.65 26.45 -9.72
C THR A 136 0.67 25.41 -9.17
N ILE A 137 1.09 24.14 -9.19
CA ILE A 137 0.28 23.00 -8.78
C ILE A 137 1.01 22.22 -7.68
N LEU A 138 0.36 21.94 -6.57
CA LEU A 138 0.79 20.91 -5.63
C LEU A 138 0.45 19.55 -6.26
N GLY A 139 1.40 18.97 -6.99
CA GLY A 139 1.19 17.85 -7.91
C GLY A 139 1.40 16.47 -7.31
N GLY A 140 1.40 16.35 -5.98
CA GLY A 140 1.77 15.12 -5.28
C GLY A 140 3.29 14.95 -5.20
N ARG A 141 3.73 13.95 -4.43
CA ARG A 141 5.16 13.67 -4.29
C ARG A 141 5.73 13.00 -5.53
N ALA A 142 7.01 13.27 -5.80
CA ALA A 142 7.74 12.64 -6.90
C ALA A 142 7.68 11.10 -6.82
N GLY A 143 7.35 10.46 -7.94
CA GLY A 143 7.23 9.00 -8.03
C GLY A 143 5.91 8.43 -7.50
N GLY A 144 4.95 9.26 -7.09
CA GLY A 144 3.64 8.82 -6.63
C GLY A 144 2.56 8.88 -7.70
N MET A 145 1.46 8.15 -7.46
CA MET A 145 0.30 8.07 -8.36
C MET A 145 -0.29 9.46 -8.71
N PRO A 146 -0.46 10.42 -7.76
CA PRO A 146 -1.00 11.73 -8.11
C PRO A 146 -0.16 12.48 -9.14
N GLN A 147 1.16 12.46 -8.99
CA GLN A 147 2.07 13.06 -9.98
C GLN A 147 1.94 12.41 -11.35
N MET A 148 2.03 11.08 -11.39
CA MET A 148 1.95 10.32 -12.65
C MET A 148 0.65 10.62 -13.40
N LEU A 149 -0.48 10.65 -12.68
CA LEU A 149 -1.78 10.96 -13.28
C LEU A 149 -1.87 12.41 -13.75
N LEU A 150 -1.34 13.36 -12.98
CA LEU A 150 -1.31 14.77 -13.38
C LEU A 150 -0.53 14.93 -14.70
N GLU A 151 0.69 14.42 -14.77
CA GLU A 151 1.53 14.50 -15.96
C GLU A 151 0.85 13.85 -17.18
N TYR A 152 0.28 12.65 -17.00
CA TYR A 152 -0.46 11.97 -18.06
C TYR A 152 -1.66 12.78 -18.56
N ILE A 153 -2.44 13.39 -17.67
CA ILE A 153 -3.60 14.21 -18.04
C ILE A 153 -3.17 15.50 -18.73
N LEU A 154 -2.10 16.14 -18.27
CA LEU A 154 -1.52 17.31 -18.93
C LEU A 154 -1.16 16.97 -20.39
N GLU A 155 -0.43 15.88 -20.62
CA GLU A 155 -0.03 15.43 -21.96
C GLU A 155 -1.26 15.13 -22.85
N LYS A 156 -2.29 14.49 -22.30
CA LYS A 156 -3.53 14.22 -23.04
C LYS A 156 -4.28 15.49 -23.47
N ASN A 157 -4.02 16.61 -22.81
CA ASN A 157 -4.64 17.90 -23.09
C ASN A 157 -3.66 18.89 -23.76
N GLY A 158 -2.54 18.40 -24.30
CA GLY A 158 -1.60 19.22 -25.07
C GLY A 158 -0.68 20.09 -24.22
N LEU A 159 -0.56 19.79 -22.94
CA LEU A 159 0.39 20.41 -22.01
C LEU A 159 1.45 19.40 -21.61
N THR A 160 2.57 19.91 -21.13
CA THR A 160 3.64 19.11 -20.50
C THR A 160 3.91 19.62 -19.08
N LYS A 161 4.72 18.91 -18.33
CA LYS A 161 5.12 19.36 -17.00
C LYS A 161 5.95 20.65 -17.04
N GLU A 162 6.56 20.96 -18.18
CA GLU A 162 7.31 22.21 -18.44
C GLU A 162 6.40 23.42 -18.62
N ASP A 163 5.12 23.20 -18.92
CA ASP A 163 4.12 24.27 -19.08
C ASP A 163 3.54 24.74 -17.74
N VAL A 164 3.82 24.04 -16.64
CA VAL A 164 3.30 24.29 -15.31
C VAL A 164 4.43 24.27 -14.27
N ASN A 165 4.20 24.84 -13.08
CA ASN A 165 5.14 24.76 -11.97
C ASN A 165 4.65 23.70 -10.97
N ILE A 166 5.26 22.51 -10.94
CA ILE A 166 4.81 21.42 -10.08
C ILE A 166 5.64 21.38 -8.78
N ILE A 167 5.00 21.56 -7.63
CA ILE A 167 5.59 21.37 -6.31
C ILE A 167 5.40 19.93 -5.88
N GLN A 168 6.49 19.21 -5.61
CA GLN A 168 6.49 17.76 -5.35
C GLN A 168 7.14 17.34 -4.03
N ASN A 169 7.58 18.29 -3.23
CA ASN A 169 8.31 18.07 -1.98
C ASN A 169 7.48 18.31 -0.73
N VAL A 170 6.14 18.23 -0.84
CA VAL A 170 5.21 18.35 0.28
C VAL A 170 4.67 16.97 0.63
N ASP A 171 4.75 16.59 1.90
CA ASP A 171 4.21 15.33 2.39
C ASP A 171 2.68 15.29 2.31
N PHE A 172 2.11 14.12 2.08
CA PHE A 172 0.66 13.92 1.94
C PHE A 172 -0.13 14.54 3.10
N GLY A 173 0.32 14.32 4.34
CA GLY A 173 -0.33 14.87 5.52
C GLY A 173 -0.30 16.41 5.61
N SER A 174 0.60 17.06 4.87
CA SER A 174 0.79 18.51 4.88
C SER A 174 0.18 19.23 3.67
N THR A 175 -0.32 18.48 2.67
CA THR A 175 -0.80 19.06 1.39
C THR A 175 -1.93 20.08 1.60
N ALA A 176 -2.93 19.77 2.42
CA ALA A 176 -4.05 20.67 2.69
C ALA A 176 -3.59 21.98 3.35
N ALA A 177 -2.69 21.90 4.34
CA ALA A 177 -2.15 23.07 5.01
C ALA A 177 -1.29 23.93 4.06
N ALA A 178 -0.44 23.29 3.27
CA ALA A 178 0.39 23.96 2.26
C ALA A 178 -0.47 24.63 1.19
N PHE A 179 -1.51 23.96 0.70
CA PHE A 179 -2.44 24.59 -0.24
C PHE A 179 -3.17 25.77 0.41
N SER A 180 -3.67 25.62 1.62
CA SER A 180 -4.36 26.71 2.35
C SER A 180 -3.45 27.92 2.59
N SER A 181 -2.14 27.74 2.72
CA SER A 181 -1.20 28.85 2.89
C SER A 181 -0.98 29.71 1.64
N GLY A 182 -1.49 29.29 0.49
CA GLY A 182 -1.45 30.07 -0.73
C GLY A 182 -0.24 29.83 -1.65
N ILE A 183 0.53 28.76 -1.43
CA ILE A 183 1.76 28.49 -2.22
C ILE A 183 1.51 27.96 -3.62
N ALA A 184 0.28 27.56 -3.96
CA ALA A 184 -0.09 27.03 -5.26
C ALA A 184 -1.49 27.48 -5.68
N ASP A 185 -1.74 27.51 -6.98
CA ASP A 185 -3.04 27.84 -7.58
C ASP A 185 -3.98 26.63 -7.55
N TYR A 186 -3.40 25.42 -7.72
CA TYR A 186 -4.12 24.16 -7.74
C TYR A 186 -3.43 23.09 -6.86
N THR A 187 -4.18 22.05 -6.54
CA THR A 187 -3.64 20.85 -5.89
C THR A 187 -4.31 19.58 -6.43
N VAL A 188 -3.64 18.44 -6.36
CA VAL A 188 -4.17 17.10 -6.66
C VAL A 188 -4.13 16.22 -5.42
#